data_4756bf43f6ee23840682ae656b2f5f8f
#
_entry.id   4756bf43f6ee23840682ae656b2f5f8f
#
_cell.length_a   1.000
_cell.length_b   1.000
_cell.length_c   1.000
_cell.angle_alpha   90.00
_cell.angle_beta   90.00
_cell.angle_gamma   90.00
#
_symmetry.space_group_name_H-M   'P 1'
#
loop_
_entity.id
_entity.type
_entity.pdbx_description
1 polymer ?
#
loop_
_entity_poly.entity_id
_entity_poly.type
_entity_poly.pdbx_seq_one_letter_code
_entity_poly.pdbx_strand_id
1 'polypeptide(L)'
;MRAICAGMAAAFQVEIVADIRDIFSVLVNQEEQSRVVEAVARTVVDPAKVFTRSQPKMGSEDFADMLHAVPGAYFWVGHEGSVPVHNPGYILDDKILPIGASMFARIVEARLPVGAHA
;
A
#
# COMPACT_ATOMS: atom_id res chain seq x y z
N MET A 1 12.33 10.42 -20.24
CA MET A 1 13.72 9.99 -20.01
C MET A 1 14.41 9.59 -21.31
N ARG A 2 13.93 8.63 -22.15
CA ARG A 2 14.56 8.23 -23.44
C ARG A 2 14.81 9.42 -24.38
N ALA A 3 13.84 10.34 -24.53
CA ALA A 3 14.01 11.53 -25.37
C ALA A 3 15.12 12.47 -24.86
N ILE A 4 15.28 12.59 -23.54
CA ILE A 4 16.37 13.37 -22.94
C ILE A 4 17.71 12.72 -23.26
N CYS A 5 17.84 11.39 -23.08
CA CYS A 5 19.06 10.66 -23.43
C CYS A 5 19.42 10.84 -24.91
N ALA A 6 18.44 10.74 -25.82
CA ALA A 6 18.66 10.94 -27.25
C ALA A 6 19.13 12.36 -27.57
N GLY A 7 18.53 13.39 -26.96
CA GLY A 7 18.94 14.79 -27.13
C GLY A 7 20.36 15.05 -26.63
N MET A 8 20.72 14.51 -25.48
CA MET A 8 22.06 14.60 -24.91
C MET A 8 23.11 13.87 -25.78
N ALA A 9 22.76 12.67 -26.25
CA ALA A 9 23.60 11.89 -27.13
C ALA A 9 23.95 12.67 -28.40
N ALA A 10 22.94 13.30 -29.03
CA ALA A 10 23.14 14.14 -30.21
C ALA A 10 23.97 15.40 -29.93
N ALA A 11 23.68 16.09 -28.81
CA ALA A 11 24.38 17.33 -28.45
C ALA A 11 25.87 17.10 -28.15
N PHE A 12 26.21 15.98 -27.54
CA PHE A 12 27.59 15.68 -27.15
C PHE A 12 28.30 14.70 -28.09
N GLN A 13 27.64 14.26 -29.16
CA GLN A 13 28.17 13.29 -30.14
C GLN A 13 28.69 12.01 -29.50
N VAL A 14 27.91 11.51 -28.53
CA VAL A 14 28.17 10.24 -27.82
C VAL A 14 27.00 9.29 -27.97
N GLU A 15 27.23 8.00 -27.75
CA GLU A 15 26.14 7.00 -27.63
C GLU A 15 25.67 6.94 -26.19
N ILE A 16 24.35 7.02 -25.97
CA ILE A 16 23.72 6.80 -24.66
C ILE A 16 22.69 5.68 -24.80
N VAL A 17 22.98 4.53 -24.18
CA VAL A 17 22.03 3.42 -24.08
C VAL A 17 21.19 3.60 -22.82
N ALA A 18 19.89 3.81 -22.97
CA ALA A 18 18.95 3.95 -21.86
C ALA A 18 18.20 2.63 -21.64
N ASP A 19 18.65 1.81 -20.68
CA ASP A 19 17.91 0.65 -20.18
C ASP A 19 16.98 1.12 -19.04
N ILE A 20 15.68 1.22 -19.35
CA ILE A 20 14.65 1.67 -18.41
C ILE A 20 13.71 0.50 -18.20
N ARG A 21 13.59 0.05 -16.94
CA ARG A 21 12.72 -1.04 -16.51
C ARG A 21 11.70 -0.51 -15.53
N ASP A 22 10.42 -0.74 -15.82
CA ASP A 22 9.34 -0.51 -14.86
C ASP A 22 9.29 -1.72 -13.92
N ILE A 23 9.63 -1.50 -12.65
CA ILE A 23 9.74 -2.57 -11.64
C ILE A 23 8.46 -2.64 -10.79
N PHE A 24 7.80 -1.50 -10.55
CA PHE A 24 6.60 -1.41 -9.73
C PHE A 24 5.49 -0.68 -10.45
N SER A 25 4.29 -1.19 -10.30
CA SER A 25 3.06 -0.52 -10.73
C SER A 25 2.58 0.47 -9.65
N VAL A 26 1.73 1.41 -10.06
CA VAL A 26 1.08 2.30 -9.09
C VAL A 26 0.06 1.51 -8.29
N LEU A 27 0.18 1.55 -6.95
CA LEU A 27 -0.80 0.93 -6.07
C LEU A 27 -2.03 1.84 -5.97
N VAL A 28 -3.18 1.30 -6.40
CA VAL A 28 -4.48 1.99 -6.32
C VAL A 28 -5.49 1.04 -5.68
N ASN A 29 -5.94 1.37 -4.48
CA ASN A 29 -6.98 0.62 -3.80
C ASN A 29 -8.32 0.73 -4.53
N GLN A 30 -9.08 -0.39 -4.63
CA GLN A 30 -10.45 -0.32 -5.12
C GLN A 30 -11.40 0.23 -4.04
N GLU A 31 -12.38 0.99 -4.49
CA GLU A 31 -13.27 1.75 -3.62
C GLU A 31 -14.12 0.85 -2.71
N GLU A 32 -14.70 -0.21 -3.25
CA GLU A 32 -15.54 -1.14 -2.48
C GLU A 32 -14.73 -1.81 -1.36
N GLN A 33 -13.55 -2.36 -1.68
CA GLN A 33 -12.68 -3.03 -0.73
C GLN A 33 -12.17 -2.04 0.33
N SER A 34 -11.86 -0.81 -0.07
CA SER A 34 -11.46 0.25 0.86
C SER A 34 -12.57 0.59 1.86
N ARG A 35 -13.83 0.64 1.42
CA ARG A 35 -14.98 0.87 2.31
C ARG A 35 -15.15 -0.26 3.34
N VAL A 36 -14.95 -1.51 2.93
CA VAL A 36 -15.01 -2.66 3.85
C VAL A 36 -13.90 -2.56 4.90
N VAL A 37 -12.66 -2.30 4.46
CA VAL A 37 -11.51 -2.14 5.37
C VAL A 37 -11.74 -0.97 6.33
N GLU A 38 -12.24 0.17 5.86
CA GLU A 38 -12.58 1.32 6.71
C GLU A 38 -13.64 0.95 7.75
N ALA A 39 -14.74 0.31 7.34
CA ALA A 39 -15.81 -0.08 8.24
C ALA A 39 -15.30 -1.02 9.34
N VAL A 40 -14.48 -2.00 8.97
CA VAL A 40 -13.84 -2.92 9.93
C VAL A 40 -12.87 -2.17 10.84
N ALA A 41 -12.03 -1.30 10.31
CA ALA A 41 -11.07 -0.54 11.12
C ALA A 41 -11.74 0.26 12.24
N ARG A 42 -12.89 0.87 11.95
CA ARG A 42 -13.69 1.62 12.94
C ARG A 42 -14.28 0.74 14.06
N THR A 43 -14.28 -0.57 13.91
CA THR A 43 -14.68 -1.51 14.97
C THR A 43 -13.49 -2.05 15.76
N VAL A 44 -12.28 -1.97 15.23
CA VAL A 44 -11.06 -2.51 15.85
C VAL A 44 -10.30 -1.44 16.64
N VAL A 45 -10.30 -0.21 16.14
CA VAL A 45 -9.65 0.92 16.82
C VAL A 45 -10.61 2.10 16.96
N ASP A 46 -10.21 3.09 17.76
CA ASP A 46 -10.97 4.34 17.88
C ASP A 46 -11.24 4.93 16.48
N PRO A 47 -12.51 5.16 16.10
CA PRO A 47 -12.86 5.74 14.80
C PRO A 47 -12.13 7.06 14.48
N ALA A 48 -11.76 7.84 15.48
CA ALA A 48 -10.99 9.08 15.30
C ALA A 48 -9.54 8.83 14.81
N LYS A 49 -9.05 7.59 14.96
CA LYS A 49 -7.72 7.14 14.51
C LYS A 49 -7.73 6.46 13.13
N VAL A 50 -8.89 6.40 12.46
CA VAL A 50 -9.01 5.84 11.11
C VAL A 50 -8.94 6.95 10.08
N PHE A 51 -7.89 6.94 9.26
CA PHE A 51 -7.62 7.95 8.24
C PHE A 51 -7.81 7.34 6.84
N THR A 52 -8.78 7.84 6.08
CA THR A 52 -9.18 7.27 4.77
C THR A 52 -8.79 8.12 3.57
N ARG A 53 -8.31 9.34 3.79
CA ARG A 53 -7.91 10.27 2.72
C ARG A 53 -6.48 10.71 2.91
N SER A 54 -5.53 9.84 2.63
CA SER A 54 -4.13 10.24 2.59
C SER A 54 -3.76 10.81 1.22
N GLN A 55 -2.84 11.77 1.21
CA GLN A 55 -2.19 12.18 -0.03
C GLN A 55 -1.43 10.99 -0.64
N PRO A 56 -1.33 10.92 -1.97
CA PRO A 56 -0.49 9.93 -2.63
C PRO A 56 0.93 9.92 -2.03
N LYS A 57 1.47 8.73 -1.81
CA LYS A 57 2.81 8.53 -1.26
C LYS A 57 3.78 8.09 -2.35
N MET A 58 4.99 8.63 -2.31
CA MET A 58 6.09 8.24 -3.19
C MET A 58 6.79 6.99 -2.64
N GLY A 59 6.07 5.89 -2.61
CA GLY A 59 6.59 4.58 -2.19
C GLY A 59 6.37 3.55 -3.28
N SER A 60 7.19 2.52 -3.30
CA SER A 60 6.99 1.33 -4.13
C SER A 60 6.41 0.21 -3.28
N GLU A 61 5.44 -0.51 -3.82
CA GLU A 61 4.76 -1.60 -3.12
C GLU A 61 4.36 -2.68 -4.13
N ASP A 62 4.84 -3.90 -3.92
CA ASP A 62 4.56 -5.04 -4.80
C ASP A 62 3.12 -5.55 -4.68
N PHE A 63 2.40 -5.19 -3.63
CA PHE A 63 0.97 -5.46 -3.50
C PHE A 63 0.15 -4.88 -4.66
N ALA A 64 0.68 -3.89 -5.40
CA ALA A 64 0.08 -3.38 -6.62
C ALA A 64 -0.18 -4.50 -7.66
N ASP A 65 0.74 -5.45 -7.78
CA ASP A 65 0.59 -6.57 -8.72
C ASP A 65 -0.53 -7.53 -8.28
N MET A 66 -0.75 -7.70 -6.97
CA MET A 66 -1.90 -8.45 -6.46
C MET A 66 -3.21 -7.75 -6.81
N LEU A 67 -3.26 -6.41 -6.75
CA LEU A 67 -4.45 -5.62 -7.12
C LEU A 67 -4.78 -5.67 -8.61
N HIS A 68 -3.80 -5.98 -9.47
CA HIS A 68 -4.06 -6.25 -10.89
C HIS A 68 -4.72 -7.61 -11.13
N ALA A 69 -4.49 -8.58 -10.25
CA ALA A 69 -5.05 -9.92 -10.35
C ALA A 69 -6.41 -10.04 -9.67
N VAL A 70 -6.58 -9.41 -8.49
CA VAL A 70 -7.81 -9.49 -7.69
C VAL A 70 -8.14 -8.15 -7.05
N PRO A 71 -9.43 -7.80 -6.93
CA PRO A 71 -9.84 -6.60 -6.21
C PRO A 71 -9.42 -6.65 -4.73
N GLY A 72 -8.81 -5.57 -4.25
CA GLY A 72 -8.31 -5.49 -2.88
C GLY A 72 -8.09 -4.07 -2.39
N ALA A 73 -7.61 -3.97 -1.16
CA ALA A 73 -7.18 -2.71 -0.57
C ALA A 73 -5.97 -2.93 0.34
N TYR A 74 -5.00 -2.08 0.17
CA TYR A 74 -3.81 -1.97 1.02
C TYR A 74 -4.07 -0.97 2.14
N PHE A 75 -3.69 -1.28 3.35
CA PHE A 75 -3.80 -0.38 4.50
C PHE A 75 -2.56 -0.46 5.39
N TRP A 76 -2.35 0.57 6.16
CA TRP A 76 -1.25 0.64 7.13
C TRP A 76 -1.80 0.63 8.55
N VAL A 77 -1.05 -0.02 9.44
CA VAL A 77 -1.23 0.10 10.89
C VAL A 77 -0.09 0.95 11.42
N GLY A 78 -0.43 2.16 11.87
CA GLY A 78 0.55 3.08 12.42
C GLY A 78 0.84 2.80 13.90
N HIS A 79 2.04 3.20 14.36
CA HIS A 79 2.43 3.21 15.77
C HIS A 79 3.08 4.56 16.12
N GLU A 80 3.32 4.80 17.39
CA GLU A 80 3.84 6.09 17.88
C GLU A 80 5.33 6.33 17.60
N GLY A 81 6.00 5.43 16.90
CA GLY A 81 7.42 5.57 16.55
C GLY A 81 7.67 6.76 15.61
N SER A 82 8.76 7.49 15.87
CA SER A 82 9.18 8.62 15.03
C SER A 82 10.16 8.24 13.93
N VAL A 83 10.75 7.05 13.99
CA VAL A 83 11.72 6.56 13.02
C VAL A 83 10.98 5.80 11.91
N PRO A 84 11.11 6.22 10.64
CA PRO A 84 10.40 5.57 9.54
C PRO A 84 10.96 4.17 9.25
N VAL A 85 10.14 3.33 8.62
CA VAL A 85 10.56 2.04 8.06
C VAL A 85 11.77 2.20 7.14
N HIS A 86 12.59 1.16 7.01
CA HIS A 86 13.87 1.14 6.28
C HIS A 86 14.99 1.99 6.90
N ASN A 87 14.79 2.58 8.07
CA ASN A 87 15.86 3.22 8.83
C ASN A 87 16.48 2.20 9.81
N PRO A 88 17.82 2.15 9.97
CA PRO A 88 18.47 1.22 10.90
C PRO A 88 18.03 1.36 12.37
N GLY A 89 17.53 2.54 12.75
CA GLY A 89 17.00 2.81 14.10
C GLY A 89 15.49 2.52 14.23
N TYR A 90 14.84 1.93 13.22
CA TYR A 90 13.42 1.59 13.31
C TYR A 90 13.18 0.49 14.34
N ILE A 91 12.22 0.74 15.24
CA ILE A 91 11.76 -0.24 16.23
C ILE A 91 10.25 -0.41 16.04
N LEU A 92 9.83 -1.64 15.76
CA LEU A 92 8.43 -1.99 15.69
C LEU A 92 7.83 -1.99 17.11
N ASP A 93 6.69 -1.32 17.29
CA ASP A 93 5.91 -1.46 18.51
C ASP A 93 4.98 -2.68 18.38
N ASP A 94 5.28 -3.73 19.14
CA ASP A 94 4.52 -4.99 19.12
C ASP A 94 3.02 -4.82 19.44
N LYS A 95 2.63 -3.70 20.04
CA LYS A 95 1.22 -3.37 20.31
C LYS A 95 0.37 -3.28 19.05
N ILE A 96 0.97 -3.06 17.87
CA ILE A 96 0.23 -3.05 16.61
C ILE A 96 -0.09 -4.44 16.07
N LEU A 97 0.62 -5.49 16.51
CA LEU A 97 0.42 -6.85 16.03
C LEU A 97 -1.01 -7.38 16.28
N PRO A 98 -1.60 -7.25 17.49
CA PRO A 98 -2.98 -7.62 17.73
C PRO A 98 -3.97 -6.81 16.88
N ILE A 99 -3.68 -5.53 16.62
CA ILE A 99 -4.51 -4.67 15.77
C ILE A 99 -4.51 -5.22 14.35
N GLY A 100 -3.33 -5.47 13.76
CA GLY A 100 -3.22 -6.04 12.42
C GLY A 100 -3.90 -7.41 12.30
N ALA A 101 -3.69 -8.30 13.26
CA ALA A 101 -4.34 -9.61 13.28
C ALA A 101 -5.87 -9.50 13.38
N SER A 102 -6.37 -8.61 14.23
CA SER A 102 -7.81 -8.34 14.37
C SER A 102 -8.42 -7.79 13.10
N MET A 103 -7.70 -6.89 12.38
CA MET A 103 -8.15 -6.37 11.09
C MET A 103 -8.41 -7.51 10.11
N PHE A 104 -7.47 -8.43 9.92
CA PHE A 104 -7.63 -9.55 9.00
C PHE A 104 -8.77 -10.47 9.43
N ALA A 105 -8.85 -10.84 10.70
CA ALA A 105 -9.93 -11.69 11.22
C ALA A 105 -11.31 -11.05 10.97
N ARG A 106 -11.48 -9.77 11.30
CA ARG A 106 -12.74 -9.06 11.12
C ARG A 106 -13.10 -8.81 9.65
N ILE A 107 -12.12 -8.61 8.78
CA ILE A 107 -12.37 -8.54 7.32
C ILE A 107 -12.93 -9.87 6.81
N VAL A 108 -12.35 -11.00 7.24
CA VAL A 108 -12.85 -12.34 6.87
C VAL A 108 -14.27 -12.54 7.38
N GLU A 109 -14.55 -12.24 8.65
CA GLU A 109 -15.90 -12.35 9.24
C GLU A 109 -16.92 -11.46 8.49
N ALA A 110 -16.54 -10.26 8.09
CA ALA A 110 -17.40 -9.33 7.35
C ALA A 110 -17.69 -9.78 5.92
N ARG A 111 -16.75 -10.48 5.28
CA ARG A 111 -16.86 -10.90 3.87
C ARG A 111 -17.40 -12.33 3.71
N LEU A 112 -17.22 -13.18 4.72
CA LEU A 112 -17.63 -14.58 4.72
C LEU A 112 -18.49 -14.88 5.97
N PRO A 113 -19.69 -14.26 6.08
CA PRO A 113 -20.55 -14.50 7.22
C PRO A 113 -20.97 -15.98 7.29
N VAL A 114 -20.92 -16.55 8.49
CA VAL A 114 -21.39 -17.94 8.73
C VAL A 114 -22.89 -18.01 8.39
N GLY A 115 -23.26 -18.90 7.48
CA GLY A 115 -24.65 -19.11 7.06
C GLY A 115 -25.05 -18.51 5.71
N ALA A 116 -24.12 -17.89 4.97
CA ALA A 116 -24.41 -17.38 3.62
C ALA A 116 -24.47 -18.49 2.54
N HIS A 117 -24.34 -19.75 2.92
CA HIS A 117 -24.42 -20.93 2.03
C HIS A 117 -25.53 -21.86 2.51
N ALA A 118 -26.78 -21.39 2.52
CA ALA A 118 -27.97 -22.23 2.61
C ALA A 118 -28.78 -22.10 1.34
#